data_6dccc3c4ad84966974577367d69d62e1
#
_entry.id   6dccc3c4ad84966974577367d69d62e1
#
_cell.length_a   1.000
_cell.length_b   1.000
_cell.length_c   1.000
_cell.angle_alpha   90.00
_cell.angle_beta   90.00
_cell.angle_gamma   90.00
#
_symmetry.space_group_name_H-M   'P 1'
#
loop_
_entity.id
_entity.type
_entity.pdbx_description
1 polymer ?
#
loop_
_entity_poly.entity_id
_entity_poly.type
_entity_poly.pdbx_seq_one_letter_code
_entity_poly.pdbx_strand_id
1 'polypeptide(L)'
;MAIELTGKVEGSVREHNEATLQAVWDNALLVLPHEQDPEHVIETTPAAACKECFSDRYLTLMFAHGSTGITTAIREFARFIAQETGWAVVVPDSMQTKDRITYVSPVARSDYEVVHSMRSEELLYCAKKLFAEPWFGGTYAVAGTSEGGVAAARFDSRALAIREKAKLIFSWSCESNYHVEDPRSVLPDDLPVLNVMSLADKYFSPANSYLDNDAAYGYAREVLFNNPNASILLLPQAPHTLLNHTQVHAAAAEILQRVAP
;
A
#
# COMPACT_ATOMS: atom_id res chain seq x y z
N MET A 1 -9.57 -25.12 -15.47
CA MET A 1 -9.39 -24.73 -16.90
C MET A 1 -8.31 -23.68 -16.96
N ALA A 2 -7.45 -23.66 -17.98
CA ALA A 2 -6.48 -22.59 -18.13
C ALA A 2 -7.21 -21.25 -18.35
N ILE A 3 -6.76 -20.19 -17.64
CA ILE A 3 -7.34 -18.85 -17.81
C ILE A 3 -6.99 -18.33 -19.20
N GLU A 4 -7.97 -17.79 -19.90
CA GLU A 4 -7.72 -17.06 -21.14
C GLU A 4 -7.12 -15.68 -20.80
N LEU A 5 -5.88 -15.43 -21.24
CA LEU A 5 -5.16 -14.19 -21.02
C LEU A 5 -5.61 -13.12 -22.02
N THR A 6 -6.73 -12.48 -21.75
CA THR A 6 -7.33 -11.44 -22.63
C THR A 6 -6.83 -10.04 -22.31
N GLY A 7 -5.98 -9.90 -21.29
CA GLY A 7 -5.42 -8.64 -20.86
C GLY A 7 -4.29 -8.12 -21.77
N LYS A 8 -3.71 -7.00 -21.36
CA LYS A 8 -2.66 -6.30 -22.11
C LYS A 8 -1.55 -5.87 -21.19
N VAL A 9 -0.32 -5.99 -21.66
CA VAL A 9 0.88 -5.46 -21.00
C VAL A 9 1.44 -4.32 -21.86
N GLU A 10 1.78 -3.20 -21.23
CA GLU A 10 2.41 -2.05 -21.86
C GLU A 10 3.63 -1.62 -21.04
N GLY A 11 4.52 -0.85 -21.67
CA GLY A 11 5.76 -0.40 -21.07
C GLY A 11 6.91 -1.40 -21.21
N SER A 12 8.13 -0.85 -21.31
CA SER A 12 9.35 -1.62 -21.55
C SER A 12 10.25 -1.75 -20.31
N VAL A 13 10.11 -0.84 -19.34
CA VAL A 13 10.93 -0.83 -18.10
C VAL A 13 10.39 -1.86 -17.13
N ARG A 14 11.21 -2.88 -16.82
CA ARG A 14 10.87 -4.04 -16.00
C ARG A 14 11.69 -4.14 -14.70
N GLU A 15 12.59 -3.21 -14.47
CA GLU A 15 13.47 -3.14 -13.29
C GLU A 15 13.80 -1.68 -12.99
N HIS A 16 14.08 -1.38 -11.73
CA HIS A 16 14.53 -0.06 -11.34
C HIS A 16 16.03 0.12 -11.47
N ASN A 17 16.44 1.36 -11.53
CA ASN A 17 17.79 1.81 -11.24
C ASN A 17 17.71 2.94 -10.18
N GLU A 18 18.85 3.40 -9.69
CA GLU A 18 18.91 4.44 -8.65
C GLU A 18 18.13 5.71 -9.05
N ALA A 19 18.22 6.13 -10.32
CA ALA A 19 17.54 7.34 -10.79
C ALA A 19 16.01 7.19 -10.81
N THR A 20 15.50 6.02 -11.22
CA THR A 20 14.05 5.76 -11.21
C THR A 20 13.51 5.63 -9.79
N LEU A 21 14.22 4.96 -8.89
CA LEU A 21 13.86 4.88 -7.47
C LEU A 21 13.87 6.26 -6.81
N GLN A 22 14.89 7.09 -7.11
CA GLN A 22 14.95 8.46 -6.60
C GLN A 22 13.78 9.30 -7.12
N ALA A 23 13.39 9.16 -8.40
CA ALA A 23 12.24 9.87 -8.96
C ALA A 23 10.92 9.46 -8.30
N VAL A 24 10.74 8.16 -7.99
CA VAL A 24 9.58 7.64 -7.24
C VAL A 24 9.48 8.29 -5.85
N TRP A 25 10.61 8.50 -5.17
CA TRP A 25 10.65 9.15 -3.87
C TRP A 25 10.45 10.67 -3.97
N ASP A 26 11.22 11.35 -4.80
CA ASP A 26 11.24 12.82 -4.90
C ASP A 26 9.88 13.40 -5.29
N ASN A 27 9.10 12.66 -6.06
CA ASN A 27 7.77 13.05 -6.52
C ASN A 27 6.63 12.31 -5.77
N ALA A 28 6.94 11.62 -4.69
CA ALA A 28 5.90 11.02 -3.84
C ALA A 28 4.93 12.11 -3.34
N LEU A 29 3.66 11.76 -3.21
CA LEU A 29 2.74 12.61 -2.48
C LEU A 29 3.09 12.53 -0.99
N LEU A 30 3.39 13.66 -0.38
CA LEU A 30 3.56 13.82 1.06
C LEU A 30 2.43 14.68 1.61
N VAL A 31 1.66 14.12 2.54
CA VAL A 31 0.60 14.82 3.26
C VAL A 31 1.02 14.93 4.73
N LEU A 32 1.18 16.13 5.22
CA LEU A 32 1.56 16.43 6.60
C LEU A 32 0.37 17.05 7.35
N PRO A 33 0.19 16.71 8.64
CA PRO A 33 -0.73 17.46 9.49
C PRO A 33 -0.31 18.92 9.57
N HIS A 34 -1.26 19.82 9.68
CA HIS A 34 -0.97 21.25 9.88
C HIS A 34 -0.91 21.53 11.38
N GLU A 35 0.23 22.04 11.89
CA GLU A 35 0.50 22.20 13.32
C GLU A 35 -0.50 23.10 14.06
N GLN A 36 -0.96 24.15 13.40
CA GLN A 36 -1.81 25.19 14.01
C GLN A 36 -3.29 25.09 13.59
N ASP A 37 -3.60 24.25 12.62
CA ASP A 37 -4.95 24.11 12.08
C ASP A 37 -5.26 22.65 11.73
N PRO A 38 -5.82 21.89 12.69
CA PRO A 38 -6.08 20.46 12.49
C PRO A 38 -7.13 20.17 11.41
N GLU A 39 -7.86 21.17 10.93
CA GLU A 39 -8.80 21.00 9.81
C GLU A 39 -8.09 21.04 8.45
N HIS A 40 -6.82 21.46 8.40
CA HIS A 40 -6.03 21.55 7.20
C HIS A 40 -4.85 20.58 7.19
N VAL A 41 -4.35 20.28 6.01
CA VAL A 41 -3.13 19.50 5.79
C VAL A 41 -2.24 20.22 4.79
N ILE A 42 -0.94 19.93 4.84
CA ILE A 42 0.02 20.41 3.86
C ILE A 42 0.26 19.27 2.86
N GLU A 43 -0.07 19.48 1.61
CA GLU A 43 0.32 18.58 0.52
C GLU A 43 1.57 19.10 -0.18
N THR A 44 2.59 18.25 -0.26
CA THR A 44 3.89 18.57 -0.84
C THR A 44 4.55 17.31 -1.41
N THR A 45 5.84 17.35 -1.66
CA THR A 45 6.67 16.17 -1.97
C THR A 45 7.85 16.10 -1.00
N PRO A 46 8.48 14.94 -0.78
CA PRO A 46 9.67 14.84 0.06
C PRO A 46 10.77 15.82 -0.37
N ALA A 47 11.00 15.96 -1.68
CA ALA A 47 12.00 16.88 -2.22
C ALA A 47 11.71 18.35 -1.90
N ALA A 48 10.43 18.75 -1.84
CA ALA A 48 10.03 20.10 -1.44
C ALA A 48 10.06 20.28 0.09
N ALA A 49 9.60 19.27 0.84
CA ALA A 49 9.57 19.27 2.29
C ALA A 49 10.96 19.45 2.92
N CYS A 50 11.99 18.84 2.33
CA CYS A 50 13.38 19.02 2.78
C CYS A 50 13.91 20.47 2.71
N LYS A 51 13.23 21.36 1.96
CA LYS A 51 13.59 22.77 1.84
C LYS A 51 12.88 23.65 2.86
N GLU A 52 11.84 23.13 3.50
CA GLU A 52 11.08 23.79 4.54
C GLU A 52 11.59 23.34 5.91
N CYS A 53 11.80 24.25 6.81
CA CYS A 53 12.17 23.91 8.18
C CYS A 53 10.91 23.51 8.94
N PHE A 54 10.62 22.21 9.00
CA PHE A 54 9.58 21.69 9.88
C PHE A 54 10.08 21.67 11.33
N SER A 55 9.29 22.20 12.24
CA SER A 55 9.56 22.14 13.69
C SER A 55 9.21 20.78 14.27
N ASP A 56 8.26 20.08 13.67
CA ASP A 56 7.72 18.83 14.19
C ASP A 56 8.23 17.60 13.43
N ARG A 57 8.15 16.47 14.12
CA ARG A 57 8.43 15.13 13.58
C ARG A 57 7.17 14.29 13.65
N TYR A 58 6.84 13.64 12.55
CA TYR A 58 5.59 12.92 12.40
C TYR A 58 5.79 11.41 12.38
N LEU A 59 4.92 10.67 13.05
CA LEU A 59 4.70 9.25 12.75
C LEU A 59 4.23 9.16 11.30
N THR A 60 4.63 8.13 10.57
CA THR A 60 4.42 8.13 9.11
C THR A 60 3.74 6.86 8.62
N LEU A 61 2.67 7.02 7.84
CA LEU A 61 2.10 5.95 7.02
C LEU A 61 2.71 5.99 5.62
N MET A 62 3.51 4.98 5.26
CA MET A 62 4.00 4.78 3.91
C MET A 62 2.97 3.96 3.13
N PHE A 63 2.36 4.56 2.09
CA PHE A 63 1.22 3.99 1.36
C PHE A 63 1.57 3.67 -0.10
N ALA A 64 1.47 2.40 -0.50
CA ALA A 64 1.64 1.97 -1.88
C ALA A 64 0.32 2.07 -2.66
N HIS A 65 0.30 2.89 -3.71
CA HIS A 65 -0.87 3.03 -4.59
C HIS A 65 -1.12 1.80 -5.46
N GLY A 66 -2.32 1.65 -6.02
CA GLY A 66 -2.67 0.59 -6.98
C GLY A 66 -2.08 0.80 -8.38
N SER A 67 -2.46 -0.07 -9.33
CA SER A 67 -1.94 -0.06 -10.71
C SER A 67 -2.24 1.22 -11.51
N THR A 68 -3.16 2.05 -11.05
CA THR A 68 -3.56 3.30 -11.72
C THR A 68 -2.87 4.56 -11.16
N GLY A 69 -1.88 4.40 -10.27
CA GLY A 69 -1.17 5.53 -9.68
C GLY A 69 -1.93 6.19 -8.52
N ILE A 70 -1.54 7.43 -8.19
CA ILE A 70 -2.12 8.20 -7.09
C ILE A 70 -3.45 8.81 -7.52
N THR A 71 -4.54 8.15 -7.15
CA THR A 71 -5.91 8.58 -7.47
C THR A 71 -6.46 9.61 -6.46
N THR A 72 -7.59 10.24 -6.78
CA THR A 72 -8.34 11.12 -5.85
C THR A 72 -8.67 10.39 -4.54
N ALA A 73 -9.13 9.14 -4.60
CA ALA A 73 -9.46 8.37 -3.41
C ALA A 73 -8.24 8.16 -2.48
N ILE A 74 -7.04 7.98 -3.04
CA ILE A 74 -5.79 7.89 -2.26
C ILE A 74 -5.46 9.23 -1.62
N ARG A 75 -5.60 10.35 -2.35
CA ARG A 75 -5.35 11.69 -1.81
C ARG A 75 -6.31 12.03 -0.66
N GLU A 76 -7.60 11.75 -0.84
CA GLU A 76 -8.61 11.97 0.19
C GLU A 76 -8.38 11.11 1.42
N PHE A 77 -8.02 9.83 1.23
CA PHE A 77 -7.64 8.94 2.32
C PHE A 77 -6.39 9.45 3.07
N ALA A 78 -5.35 9.88 2.34
CA ALA A 78 -4.14 10.42 2.93
C ALA A 78 -4.40 11.70 3.76
N ARG A 79 -5.25 12.61 3.26
CA ARG A 79 -5.70 13.80 3.99
C ARG A 79 -6.44 13.41 5.26
N PHE A 80 -7.42 12.49 5.14
CA PHE A 80 -8.17 12.00 6.28
C PHE A 80 -7.25 11.43 7.37
N ILE A 81 -6.30 10.56 7.01
CA ILE A 81 -5.36 9.98 7.97
C ILE A 81 -4.53 11.07 8.64
N ALA A 82 -4.00 12.03 7.87
CA ALA A 82 -3.18 13.11 8.44
C ALA A 82 -3.99 13.99 9.40
N GLN A 83 -5.23 14.33 9.07
CA GLN A 83 -6.13 15.14 9.91
C GLN A 83 -6.55 14.39 11.17
N GLU A 84 -6.99 13.15 11.02
CA GLU A 84 -7.61 12.40 12.12
C GLU A 84 -6.59 11.84 13.12
N THR A 85 -5.39 11.47 12.64
CA THR A 85 -4.42 10.75 13.46
C THR A 85 -3.17 11.56 13.80
N GLY A 86 -2.93 12.66 13.11
CA GLY A 86 -1.67 13.40 13.20
C GLY A 86 -0.47 12.69 12.57
N TRP A 87 -0.68 11.60 11.82
CA TRP A 87 0.38 10.91 11.08
C TRP A 87 0.64 11.59 9.74
N ALA A 88 1.89 11.74 9.37
CA ALA A 88 2.23 12.03 7.97
C ALA A 88 1.88 10.84 7.09
N VAL A 89 1.48 11.11 5.84
CA VAL A 89 1.26 10.05 4.84
C VAL A 89 2.17 10.31 3.65
N VAL A 90 3.02 9.35 3.32
CA VAL A 90 3.86 9.40 2.11
C VAL A 90 3.43 8.32 1.14
N VAL A 91 3.14 8.73 -0.10
CA VAL A 91 2.70 7.82 -1.18
C VAL A 91 3.74 7.86 -2.29
N PRO A 92 4.71 6.92 -2.32
CA PRO A 92 5.67 6.81 -3.41
C PRO A 92 4.95 6.71 -4.76
N ASP A 93 5.36 7.51 -5.74
CA ASP A 93 4.71 7.55 -7.06
C ASP A 93 5.45 6.68 -8.08
N SER A 94 5.08 5.41 -8.15
CA SER A 94 5.64 4.44 -9.10
C SER A 94 5.51 4.86 -10.56
N MET A 95 4.54 5.74 -10.88
CA MET A 95 4.31 6.23 -12.25
C MET A 95 5.34 7.27 -12.71
N GLN A 96 6.25 7.70 -11.83
CA GLN A 96 7.41 8.53 -12.20
C GLN A 96 8.47 7.73 -12.96
N THR A 97 8.44 6.40 -12.88
CA THR A 97 9.27 5.54 -13.75
C THR A 97 8.72 5.57 -15.16
N LYS A 98 9.34 6.38 -16.02
CA LYS A 98 8.92 6.53 -17.41
C LYS A 98 8.93 5.18 -18.13
N ASP A 99 7.84 4.88 -18.87
CA ASP A 99 7.65 3.63 -19.60
C ASP A 99 7.71 2.36 -18.70
N ARG A 100 7.34 2.51 -17.42
CA ARG A 100 7.17 1.39 -16.49
C ARG A 100 6.16 0.40 -17.04
N ILE A 101 6.45 -0.90 -16.86
CA ILE A 101 5.49 -1.96 -17.16
C ILE A 101 4.15 -1.70 -16.44
N THR A 102 3.07 -1.75 -17.19
CA THR A 102 1.68 -1.66 -16.74
C THR A 102 0.85 -2.76 -17.36
N TYR A 103 -0.34 -3.02 -16.82
CA TYR A 103 -1.18 -4.10 -17.32
C TYR A 103 -2.68 -3.79 -17.20
N VAL A 104 -3.45 -4.47 -18.04
CA VAL A 104 -4.90 -4.65 -17.88
C VAL A 104 -5.13 -6.14 -17.70
N SER A 105 -5.70 -6.54 -16.55
CA SER A 105 -5.91 -7.96 -16.19
C SER A 105 -6.97 -8.65 -17.10
N PRO A 106 -6.87 -9.99 -17.31
CA PRO A 106 -5.81 -10.88 -16.83
C PRO A 106 -4.63 -10.99 -17.79
N VAL A 107 -3.40 -11.00 -17.26
CA VAL A 107 -2.15 -11.23 -18.00
C VAL A 107 -1.38 -12.41 -17.41
N ALA A 108 -0.22 -12.76 -17.96
CA ALA A 108 0.59 -13.84 -17.42
C ALA A 108 1.11 -13.51 -16.00
N ARG A 109 1.14 -14.51 -15.11
CA ARG A 109 1.67 -14.34 -13.73
C ARG A 109 3.10 -13.79 -13.73
N SER A 110 3.92 -14.16 -14.71
CA SER A 110 5.28 -13.61 -14.86
C SER A 110 5.31 -12.10 -15.04
N ASP A 111 4.34 -11.51 -15.72
CA ASP A 111 4.25 -10.06 -15.90
C ASP A 111 3.82 -9.36 -14.60
N TYR A 112 2.87 -9.94 -13.86
CA TYR A 112 2.53 -9.45 -12.52
C TYR A 112 3.73 -9.50 -11.57
N GLU A 113 4.51 -10.59 -11.56
CA GLU A 113 5.66 -10.75 -10.68
C GLU A 113 6.78 -9.74 -10.99
N VAL A 114 6.96 -9.34 -12.25
CA VAL A 114 7.84 -8.22 -12.58
C VAL A 114 7.37 -6.94 -11.89
N VAL A 115 6.08 -6.61 -12.01
CA VAL A 115 5.51 -5.42 -11.34
C VAL A 115 5.68 -5.51 -9.83
N HIS A 116 5.36 -6.66 -9.23
CA HIS A 116 5.46 -6.85 -7.78
C HIS A 116 6.90 -6.74 -7.28
N SER A 117 7.89 -7.21 -8.06
CA SER A 117 9.30 -7.03 -7.74
C SER A 117 9.69 -5.56 -7.73
N MET A 118 9.30 -4.80 -8.75
CA MET A 118 9.53 -3.35 -8.81
C MET A 118 8.89 -2.63 -7.61
N ARG A 119 7.63 -2.94 -7.30
CA ARG A 119 6.90 -2.34 -6.17
C ARG A 119 7.54 -2.65 -4.80
N SER A 120 8.07 -3.87 -4.64
CA SER A 120 8.78 -4.25 -3.41
C SER A 120 10.10 -3.49 -3.26
N GLU A 121 10.83 -3.30 -4.35
CA GLU A 121 12.06 -2.52 -4.37
C GLU A 121 11.80 -1.04 -4.05
N GLU A 122 10.74 -0.44 -4.62
CA GLU A 122 10.30 0.92 -4.33
C GLU A 122 10.05 1.12 -2.83
N LEU A 123 9.26 0.23 -2.20
CA LEU A 123 8.96 0.37 -0.78
C LEU A 123 10.19 0.26 0.10
N LEU A 124 11.11 -0.66 -0.20
CA LEU A 124 12.36 -0.79 0.55
C LEU A 124 13.27 0.42 0.38
N TYR A 125 13.36 0.97 -0.82
CA TYR A 125 14.10 2.19 -1.10
C TYR A 125 13.49 3.38 -0.35
N CYS A 126 12.18 3.57 -0.49
CA CYS A 126 11.46 4.67 0.15
C CYS A 126 11.52 4.61 1.68
N ALA A 127 11.49 3.42 2.29
CA ALA A 127 11.68 3.28 3.73
C ALA A 127 13.07 3.78 4.18
N LYS A 128 14.14 3.45 3.43
CA LYS A 128 15.49 3.95 3.72
C LYS A 128 15.58 5.46 3.58
N LYS A 129 14.92 6.05 2.58
CA LYS A 129 14.85 7.51 2.40
C LYS A 129 14.08 8.17 3.53
N LEU A 130 12.92 7.61 3.90
CA LEU A 130 12.10 8.09 5.00
C LEU A 130 12.90 8.21 6.31
N PHE A 131 13.75 7.25 6.62
CA PHE A 131 14.55 7.27 7.87
C PHE A 131 15.56 8.41 7.93
N ALA A 132 15.91 9.00 6.80
CA ALA A 132 16.82 10.14 6.72
C ALA A 132 16.10 11.50 6.70
N GLU A 133 14.76 11.51 6.61
CA GLU A 133 13.99 12.75 6.53
C GLU A 133 13.94 13.47 7.88
N PRO A 134 14.14 14.79 7.89
CA PRO A 134 14.14 15.56 9.14
C PRO A 134 12.77 15.60 9.83
N TRP A 135 11.69 15.45 9.06
CA TRP A 135 10.31 15.42 9.56
C TRP A 135 9.86 14.04 10.05
N PHE A 136 10.66 12.99 9.87
CA PHE A 136 10.31 11.64 10.31
C PHE A 136 10.47 11.46 11.82
N GLY A 137 9.42 11.01 12.49
CA GLY A 137 9.35 10.82 13.94
C GLY A 137 9.86 9.46 14.46
N GLY A 138 10.53 8.66 13.63
CA GLY A 138 11.14 7.38 14.06
C GLY A 138 10.17 6.20 14.13
N THR A 139 8.89 6.38 13.82
CA THR A 139 7.88 5.31 13.78
C THR A 139 7.10 5.37 12.48
N TYR A 140 6.89 4.20 11.85
CA TYR A 140 6.11 4.12 10.63
C TYR A 140 5.23 2.86 10.57
N ALA A 141 4.20 2.93 9.73
CA ALA A 141 3.39 1.81 9.29
C ALA A 141 3.43 1.73 7.75
N VAL A 142 3.11 0.56 7.20
CA VAL A 142 3.06 0.34 5.76
C VAL A 142 1.64 0.00 5.34
N ALA A 143 1.17 0.64 4.29
CA ALA A 143 -0.14 0.36 3.72
C ALA A 143 -0.08 0.23 2.20
N GLY A 144 -1.13 -0.33 1.62
CA GLY A 144 -1.28 -0.33 0.16
C GLY A 144 -2.61 -0.88 -0.30
N THR A 145 -2.98 -0.53 -1.51
CA THR A 145 -4.24 -0.96 -2.13
C THR A 145 -4.00 -1.69 -3.44
N SER A 146 -4.72 -2.80 -3.68
CA SER A 146 -4.63 -3.58 -4.93
C SER A 146 -3.18 -4.03 -5.21
N GLU A 147 -2.56 -3.65 -6.33
CA GLU A 147 -1.13 -3.86 -6.62
C GLU A 147 -0.23 -3.40 -5.45
N GLY A 148 -0.52 -2.22 -4.88
CA GLY A 148 0.15 -1.73 -3.68
C GLY A 148 -0.15 -2.54 -2.42
N GLY A 149 -1.31 -3.19 -2.35
CA GLY A 149 -1.67 -4.13 -1.28
C GLY A 149 -0.78 -5.37 -1.29
N VAL A 150 -0.46 -5.90 -2.49
CA VAL A 150 0.53 -6.98 -2.65
C VAL A 150 1.90 -6.53 -2.14
N ALA A 151 2.34 -5.34 -2.54
CA ALA A 151 3.63 -4.79 -2.12
C ALA A 151 3.71 -4.58 -0.59
N ALA A 152 2.67 -4.03 0.02
CA ALA A 152 2.57 -3.85 1.47
C ALA A 152 2.58 -5.19 2.23
N ALA A 153 1.85 -6.20 1.73
CA ALA A 153 1.84 -7.53 2.32
C ALA A 153 3.22 -8.21 2.24
N ARG A 154 3.94 -8.05 1.13
CA ARG A 154 5.28 -8.61 0.89
C ARG A 154 6.42 -7.81 1.53
N PHE A 155 6.17 -6.58 1.95
CA PHE A 155 7.20 -5.73 2.54
C PHE A 155 7.88 -6.41 3.74
N ASP A 156 9.20 -6.47 3.70
CA ASP A 156 10.01 -7.12 4.74
C ASP A 156 11.05 -6.14 5.31
N SER A 157 10.76 -5.62 6.49
CA SER A 157 11.62 -4.67 7.18
C SER A 157 12.73 -5.30 8.03
N ARG A 158 12.84 -6.64 8.08
CA ARG A 158 13.81 -7.32 8.96
C ARG A 158 15.26 -6.90 8.73
N ALA A 159 15.59 -6.49 7.50
CA ALA A 159 16.91 -5.98 7.15
C ALA A 159 17.03 -4.45 7.25
N LEU A 160 16.00 -3.75 7.68
CA LEU A 160 15.99 -2.30 7.84
C LEU A 160 16.36 -1.89 9.27
N ALA A 161 16.82 -0.65 9.43
CA ALA A 161 17.18 -0.09 10.75
C ALA A 161 15.98 0.07 11.68
N ILE A 162 14.80 0.33 11.12
CA ILE A 162 13.54 0.50 11.86
C ILE A 162 12.51 -0.46 11.27
N ARG A 163 11.76 -1.17 12.13
CA ARG A 163 10.65 -2.04 11.70
C ARG A 163 9.34 -1.28 11.71
N GLU A 164 8.47 -1.62 10.76
CA GLU A 164 7.10 -1.12 10.75
C GLU A 164 6.34 -1.54 12.02
N LYS A 165 5.39 -0.71 12.43
CA LYS A 165 4.55 -0.96 13.62
C LYS A 165 3.18 -1.54 13.26
N ALA A 166 2.76 -1.42 12.01
CA ALA A 166 1.52 -2.01 11.51
C ALA A 166 1.57 -2.17 9.99
N LYS A 167 0.68 -3.02 9.46
CA LYS A 167 0.37 -3.10 8.03
C LYS A 167 -1.11 -2.95 7.78
N LEU A 168 -1.47 -2.15 6.77
CA LEU A 168 -2.84 -1.95 6.32
C LEU A 168 -2.95 -2.38 4.85
N ILE A 169 -3.68 -3.46 4.60
CA ILE A 169 -3.76 -4.13 3.29
C ILE A 169 -5.18 -3.99 2.76
N PHE A 170 -5.35 -3.14 1.74
CA PHE A 170 -6.64 -2.88 1.12
C PHE A 170 -6.72 -3.56 -0.24
N SER A 171 -7.87 -4.17 -0.53
CA SER A 171 -8.18 -4.77 -1.83
C SER A 171 -7.11 -5.78 -2.29
N TRP A 172 -6.58 -6.57 -1.36
CA TRP A 172 -5.70 -7.70 -1.60
C TRP A 172 -5.97 -8.81 -0.58
N SER A 173 -6.29 -10.02 -1.08
CA SER A 173 -6.70 -11.14 -0.24
C SER A 173 -5.55 -11.88 0.45
N CYS A 174 -4.31 -11.63 0.06
CA CYS A 174 -3.12 -12.37 0.52
C CYS A 174 -3.18 -13.88 0.21
N GLU A 175 -3.88 -14.26 -0.84
CA GLU A 175 -4.05 -15.65 -1.29
C GLU A 175 -3.41 -15.87 -2.65
N SER A 176 -3.06 -17.13 -2.97
CA SER A 176 -2.72 -17.52 -4.33
C SER A 176 -3.91 -17.33 -5.28
N ASN A 177 -3.66 -16.84 -6.48
CA ASN A 177 -4.69 -16.60 -7.49
C ASN A 177 -4.05 -16.37 -8.86
N TYR A 178 -4.85 -15.94 -9.85
CA TYR A 178 -4.35 -15.64 -11.19
C TYR A 178 -3.23 -14.57 -11.21
N HIS A 179 -3.15 -13.71 -10.20
CA HIS A 179 -2.18 -12.60 -10.11
C HIS A 179 -0.85 -13.05 -9.51
N VAL A 180 -0.90 -13.95 -8.53
CA VAL A 180 0.28 -14.51 -7.85
C VAL A 180 0.07 -15.99 -7.56
N GLU A 181 1.10 -16.81 -7.76
CA GLU A 181 1.10 -18.22 -7.38
C GLU A 181 1.36 -18.39 -5.87
N ASP A 182 2.37 -17.68 -5.37
CA ASP A 182 2.72 -17.63 -3.95
C ASP A 182 2.61 -16.17 -3.45
N PRO A 183 1.69 -15.86 -2.54
CA PRO A 183 1.52 -14.51 -2.01
C PRO A 183 2.78 -13.93 -1.37
N ARG A 184 3.63 -14.78 -0.76
CA ARG A 184 4.87 -14.39 -0.07
C ARG A 184 4.66 -13.27 0.94
N SER A 185 3.49 -13.28 1.62
CA SER A 185 3.15 -12.29 2.62
C SER A 185 4.06 -12.39 3.84
N VAL A 186 4.59 -11.26 4.28
CA VAL A 186 5.41 -11.14 5.50
C VAL A 186 4.56 -10.47 6.56
N LEU A 187 3.76 -11.26 7.28
CA LEU A 187 2.78 -10.81 8.28
C LEU A 187 3.02 -11.57 9.60
N PRO A 188 4.02 -11.17 10.40
CA PRO A 188 4.30 -11.81 11.69
C PRO A 188 3.10 -11.78 12.62
N ASP A 189 2.93 -12.81 13.46
CA ASP A 189 1.79 -12.96 14.36
C ASP A 189 1.70 -11.87 15.45
N ASP A 190 2.79 -11.18 15.74
CA ASP A 190 2.86 -10.07 16.69
C ASP A 190 2.63 -8.68 16.06
N LEU A 191 2.62 -8.60 14.72
CA LEU A 191 2.43 -7.34 14.01
C LEU A 191 0.93 -7.01 13.91
N PRO A 192 0.49 -5.82 14.32
CA PRO A 192 -0.86 -5.32 14.02
C PRO A 192 -1.09 -5.24 12.51
N VAL A 193 -2.13 -5.93 12.03
CA VAL A 193 -2.51 -5.96 10.61
C VAL A 193 -3.98 -5.66 10.43
N LEU A 194 -4.31 -4.76 9.52
CA LEU A 194 -5.66 -4.54 9.02
C LEU A 194 -5.74 -5.05 7.57
N ASN A 195 -6.61 -6.04 7.33
CA ASN A 195 -6.98 -6.42 5.96
C ASN A 195 -8.40 -5.95 5.66
N VAL A 196 -8.58 -5.22 4.57
CA VAL A 196 -9.89 -4.72 4.14
C VAL A 196 -10.21 -5.25 2.75
N MET A 197 -11.33 -5.97 2.63
CA MET A 197 -11.74 -6.56 1.35
C MET A 197 -13.23 -6.31 1.08
N SER A 198 -13.56 -6.21 -0.20
CA SER A 198 -14.94 -6.39 -0.64
C SER A 198 -15.22 -7.86 -0.91
N LEU A 199 -16.33 -8.39 -0.42
CA LEU A 199 -16.79 -9.74 -0.77
C LEU A 199 -17.22 -9.85 -2.24
N ALA A 200 -17.51 -8.72 -2.89
CA ALA A 200 -17.82 -8.62 -4.31
C ALA A 200 -16.65 -8.08 -5.15
N ASP A 201 -15.42 -8.17 -4.62
CA ASP A 201 -14.22 -7.72 -5.34
C ASP A 201 -14.04 -8.48 -6.64
N LYS A 202 -14.04 -7.76 -7.76
CA LYS A 202 -13.98 -8.36 -9.10
C LYS A 202 -12.61 -8.92 -9.49
N TYR A 203 -11.58 -8.71 -8.66
CA TYR A 203 -10.22 -9.18 -8.95
C TYR A 203 -9.79 -10.30 -7.98
N PHE A 204 -10.03 -10.16 -6.68
CA PHE A 204 -9.43 -10.99 -5.66
C PHE A 204 -10.43 -11.69 -4.72
N SER A 205 -11.73 -11.67 -5.06
CA SER A 205 -12.73 -12.45 -4.34
C SER A 205 -13.23 -13.63 -5.19
N PRO A 206 -13.89 -14.62 -4.57
CA PRO A 206 -14.55 -15.72 -5.28
C PRO A 206 -15.60 -15.28 -6.32
N ALA A 207 -16.00 -14.01 -6.32
CA ALA A 207 -16.85 -13.45 -7.37
C ALA A 207 -16.14 -13.30 -8.73
N ASN A 208 -14.80 -13.35 -8.74
CA ASN A 208 -14.01 -13.33 -9.97
C ASN A 208 -14.00 -14.69 -10.66
N SER A 209 -14.57 -14.77 -11.86
CA SER A 209 -14.65 -16.03 -12.63
C SER A 209 -13.29 -16.57 -13.09
N TYR A 210 -12.24 -15.76 -13.09
CA TYR A 210 -10.88 -16.15 -13.45
C TYR A 210 -9.89 -16.07 -12.28
N LEU A 211 -10.39 -16.21 -11.03
CA LEU A 211 -9.54 -16.14 -9.82
C LEU A 211 -8.45 -17.21 -9.79
N ASP A 212 -8.69 -18.37 -10.38
CA ASP A 212 -7.79 -19.51 -10.43
C ASP A 212 -7.45 -20.09 -9.04
N ASN A 213 -8.41 -20.02 -8.12
CA ASN A 213 -8.34 -20.62 -6.80
C ASN A 213 -9.74 -20.87 -6.25
N ASP A 214 -10.22 -22.12 -6.40
CA ASP A 214 -11.56 -22.52 -5.96
C ASP A 214 -11.69 -22.58 -4.43
N ALA A 215 -10.56 -22.58 -3.70
CA ALA A 215 -10.53 -22.61 -2.23
C ALA A 215 -10.36 -21.21 -1.61
N ALA A 216 -10.27 -20.15 -2.41
CA ALA A 216 -10.05 -18.82 -1.90
C ALA A 216 -11.23 -18.30 -1.06
N TYR A 217 -10.92 -17.67 0.04
CA TYR A 217 -11.88 -16.92 0.87
C TYR A 217 -12.13 -15.50 0.34
N GLY A 218 -11.18 -14.95 -0.43
CA GLY A 218 -11.21 -13.58 -0.91
C GLY A 218 -10.77 -12.54 0.12
N TYR A 219 -10.11 -12.97 1.20
CA TYR A 219 -9.52 -12.13 2.23
C TYR A 219 -8.42 -12.87 2.99
N ALA A 220 -7.61 -12.19 3.77
CA ALA A 220 -6.38 -12.70 4.38
C ALA A 220 -6.62 -13.68 5.56
N ARG A 221 -7.63 -14.56 5.47
CA ARG A 221 -8.03 -15.47 6.54
C ARG A 221 -6.90 -16.36 6.99
N GLU A 222 -6.31 -17.10 6.06
CA GLU A 222 -5.34 -18.16 6.39
C GLU A 222 -4.04 -17.54 6.94
N VAL A 223 -3.54 -16.50 6.30
CA VAL A 223 -2.26 -15.88 6.67
C VAL A 223 -2.35 -15.09 7.98
N LEU A 224 -3.56 -14.68 8.41
CA LEU A 224 -3.79 -13.94 9.66
C LEU A 224 -4.41 -14.80 10.76
N PHE A 225 -4.62 -16.10 10.53
CA PHE A 225 -5.36 -16.97 11.46
C PHE A 225 -4.78 -17.00 12.88
N ASN A 226 -3.46 -16.98 13.01
CA ASN A 226 -2.77 -17.03 14.30
C ASN A 226 -2.41 -15.65 14.86
N ASN A 227 -2.69 -14.55 14.15
CA ASN A 227 -2.32 -13.23 14.58
C ASN A 227 -3.42 -12.60 15.46
N PRO A 228 -3.25 -12.50 16.81
CA PRO A 228 -4.25 -11.94 17.71
C PRO A 228 -4.39 -10.41 17.57
N ASN A 229 -3.46 -9.75 16.88
CA ASN A 229 -3.46 -8.32 16.63
C ASN A 229 -4.03 -7.95 15.25
N ALA A 230 -4.47 -8.95 14.47
CA ALA A 230 -5.07 -8.72 13.17
C ALA A 230 -6.54 -8.34 13.26
N SER A 231 -6.97 -7.50 12.33
CA SER A 231 -8.37 -7.15 12.09
C SER A 231 -8.70 -7.37 10.62
N ILE A 232 -9.85 -7.96 10.34
CA ILE A 232 -10.36 -8.16 8.97
C ILE A 232 -11.69 -7.43 8.84
N LEU A 233 -11.76 -6.44 7.95
CA LEU A 233 -12.97 -5.71 7.62
C LEU A 233 -13.48 -6.15 6.24
N LEU A 234 -14.67 -6.73 6.22
CA LEU A 234 -15.32 -7.21 4.99
C LEU A 234 -16.50 -6.31 4.64
N LEU A 235 -16.50 -5.75 3.44
CA LEU A 235 -17.58 -4.94 2.91
C LEU A 235 -18.39 -5.78 1.89
N PRO A 236 -19.67 -6.07 2.14
CA PRO A 236 -20.40 -7.09 1.37
C PRO A 236 -20.54 -6.78 -0.12
N GLN A 237 -20.72 -5.53 -0.51
CA GLN A 237 -21.01 -5.13 -1.90
C GLN A 237 -20.25 -3.87 -2.33
N ALA A 238 -19.11 -3.60 -1.70
CA ALA A 238 -18.27 -2.48 -2.10
C ALA A 238 -17.57 -2.77 -3.45
N PRO A 239 -17.24 -1.74 -4.23
CA PRO A 239 -16.37 -1.91 -5.39
C PRO A 239 -14.94 -2.27 -4.95
N HIS A 240 -14.05 -2.54 -5.92
CA HIS A 240 -12.64 -2.80 -5.64
C HIS A 240 -11.92 -1.64 -4.92
N THR A 241 -12.26 -0.38 -5.24
CA THR A 241 -11.72 0.79 -4.54
C THR A 241 -12.46 1.01 -3.22
N LEU A 242 -11.76 0.82 -2.10
CA LEU A 242 -12.35 0.82 -0.74
C LEU A 242 -12.02 2.09 0.06
N LEU A 243 -11.03 2.88 -0.37
CA LEU A 243 -10.45 3.98 0.40
C LEU A 243 -11.38 5.18 0.63
N ASN A 244 -12.55 5.21 0.02
CA ASN A 244 -13.58 6.25 0.19
C ASN A 244 -14.73 5.84 1.13
N HIS A 245 -14.62 4.66 1.77
CA HIS A 245 -15.63 4.21 2.73
C HIS A 245 -15.30 4.66 4.15
N THR A 246 -16.26 5.24 4.85
CA THR A 246 -16.07 5.74 6.23
C THR A 246 -15.66 4.66 7.22
N GLN A 247 -16.15 3.43 7.05
CA GLN A 247 -15.75 2.28 7.88
C GLN A 247 -14.27 1.94 7.68
N VAL A 248 -13.75 2.10 6.45
CA VAL A 248 -12.34 1.87 6.14
C VAL A 248 -11.47 2.97 6.75
N HIS A 249 -11.92 4.21 6.68
CA HIS A 249 -11.29 5.35 7.32
C HIS A 249 -11.16 5.13 8.84
N ALA A 250 -12.28 4.80 9.50
CA ALA A 250 -12.29 4.57 10.94
C ALA A 250 -11.38 3.42 11.37
N ALA A 251 -11.42 2.28 10.68
CA ALA A 251 -10.57 1.12 10.98
C ALA A 251 -9.07 1.43 10.77
N ALA A 252 -8.73 2.19 9.74
CA ALA A 252 -7.35 2.61 9.48
C ALA A 252 -6.84 3.57 10.55
N ALA A 253 -7.64 4.57 10.94
CA ALA A 253 -7.29 5.50 12.01
C ALA A 253 -7.11 4.79 13.35
N GLU A 254 -8.03 3.88 13.71
CA GLU A 254 -7.96 3.11 14.95
C GLU A 254 -6.65 2.32 15.09
N ILE A 255 -6.24 1.59 14.03
CA ILE A 255 -5.01 0.79 14.09
C ILE A 255 -3.77 1.69 14.20
N LEU A 256 -3.74 2.83 13.51
CA LEU A 256 -2.62 3.77 13.58
C LEU A 256 -2.52 4.44 14.96
N GLN A 257 -3.65 4.83 15.56
CA GLN A 257 -3.70 5.37 16.93
C GLN A 257 -3.25 4.33 17.97
N ARG A 258 -3.64 3.06 17.79
CA ARG A 258 -3.25 1.96 18.69
C ARG A 258 -1.74 1.68 18.69
N VAL A 259 -1.04 1.90 17.57
CA VAL A 259 0.41 1.64 17.44
C VAL A 259 1.26 2.91 17.60
N ALA A 260 0.64 4.04 17.82
CA ALA A 260 1.34 5.25 18.25
C ALA A 260 2.00 5.00 19.63
N PRO A 261 3.25 5.48 19.85
CA PRO A 261 3.99 5.29 21.09
C PRO A 261 3.37 6.00 22.29
#